data_e62e4c0c6539786100ec358e8b8760b9
#
_entry.id   e62e4c0c6539786100ec358e8b8760b9
#
_cell.length_a   1.000
_cell.length_b   1.000
_cell.length_c   1.000
_cell.angle_alpha   90.00
_cell.angle_beta   90.00
_cell.angle_gamma   90.00
#
_symmetry.space_group_name_H-M   'P 1'
#
loop_
_entity.id
_entity.type
_entity.pdbx_description
1 polymer ?
#
loop_
_entity_poly.entity_id
_entity_poly.type
_entity_poly.pdbx_seq_one_letter_code
_entity_poly.pdbx_strand_id
1 'polypeptide(L)'
;MANSKINAFLVHLGFNMWLDQPEKDGIHALPGKGPYQYASDTLRFDSGVWHDLSWLLKEAGCNMILIDVAEGMKYETHPEIAVKGSWSKTQLADELSRLRSMGFEVIPKLNFSAGHDEWMGIYSRMLSTPAYYKFCEDVIDEVYEVFGNPRFFHLGMDEECVSIQENLYELMIVRQGELFWHDFNHIVRKVEQKGARPWIWADHVWHNGRSRDSFLAHVSKDILLSNWYYGRFEEKDPNNYLYRAYTAYELLEKHGYDQIPAASNCSCRENYSLTMEYVRKVVSDRHLLGIEMTTWMPTIPEKREALEDAVRIMKEAGTL
;
A
#
# COMPACT_ATOMS: atom_id res chain seq x y z
N MET A 1 -1.59 -5.58 -29.51
CA MET A 1 -2.77 -5.26 -28.67
C MET A 1 -2.33 -4.15 -27.75
N ALA A 2 -3.02 -3.02 -27.68
CA ALA A 2 -2.73 -1.99 -26.68
C ALA A 2 -2.93 -2.64 -25.30
N ASN A 3 -1.92 -2.62 -24.43
CA ASN A 3 -2.09 -3.07 -23.06
C ASN A 3 -3.19 -2.23 -22.43
N SER A 4 -4.26 -2.86 -21.96
CA SER A 4 -5.28 -2.16 -21.20
C SER A 4 -4.65 -1.55 -19.96
N LYS A 5 -5.01 -0.32 -19.63
CA LYS A 5 -4.56 0.33 -18.39
C LYS A 5 -4.96 -0.50 -17.17
N ILE A 6 -4.14 -0.45 -16.14
CA ILE A 6 -4.43 -1.08 -14.87
C ILE A 6 -5.49 -0.27 -14.14
N ASN A 7 -6.56 -0.95 -13.71
CA ASN A 7 -7.58 -0.43 -12.81
C ASN A 7 -7.56 -1.29 -11.56
N ALA A 8 -6.82 -0.84 -10.55
CA ALA A 8 -6.47 -1.63 -9.38
C ALA A 8 -7.32 -1.27 -8.17
N PHE A 9 -7.51 -2.25 -7.29
CA PHE A 9 -8.10 -2.06 -5.96
C PHE A 9 -7.20 -2.72 -4.90
N LEU A 10 -6.91 -1.97 -3.84
CA LEU A 10 -6.16 -2.49 -2.70
C LEU A 10 -7.13 -3.00 -1.63
N VAL A 11 -6.97 -4.27 -1.25
CA VAL A 11 -7.69 -4.92 -0.17
C VAL A 11 -6.73 -5.31 0.95
N HIS A 12 -7.17 -5.12 2.20
CA HIS A 12 -6.41 -5.55 3.36
C HIS A 12 -6.88 -6.94 3.81
N LEU A 13 -6.03 -7.95 3.69
CA LEU A 13 -6.19 -9.25 4.36
C LEU A 13 -5.71 -9.12 5.81
N GLY A 14 -4.51 -8.59 6.03
CA GLY A 14 -4.05 -8.10 7.32
C GLY A 14 -4.29 -6.61 7.48
N PHE A 15 -4.42 -6.12 8.74
CA PHE A 15 -4.71 -4.72 9.03
C PHE A 15 -3.97 -4.15 10.25
N ASN A 16 -2.99 -4.88 10.78
CA ASN A 16 -2.17 -4.42 11.90
C ASN A 16 -1.04 -3.52 11.39
N MET A 17 -1.33 -2.23 11.24
CA MET A 17 -0.38 -1.29 10.64
C MET A 17 0.29 -0.36 11.65
N TRP A 18 -0.45 0.15 12.66
CA TRP A 18 0.00 1.32 13.40
C TRP A 18 0.39 1.05 14.86
N LEU A 19 -0.56 0.82 15.76
CA LEU A 19 -0.34 0.78 17.20
C LEU A 19 -0.40 -0.64 17.75
N ASP A 20 0.58 -0.99 18.60
CA ASP A 20 0.70 -2.31 19.22
C ASP A 20 -0.33 -2.55 20.35
N GLN A 21 -0.76 -1.50 21.02
CA GLN A 21 -1.69 -1.59 22.16
C GLN A 21 -2.84 -0.61 22.04
N PRO A 22 -4.04 -0.97 22.54
CA PRO A 22 -5.12 -0.02 22.69
C PRO A 22 -4.70 1.08 23.65
N GLU A 23 -4.89 2.29 23.24
CA GLU A 23 -4.63 3.43 24.08
C GLU A 23 -5.64 3.48 25.23
N LYS A 24 -5.14 3.69 26.45
CA LYS A 24 -5.99 3.73 27.63
C LYS A 24 -6.65 5.12 27.86
N ASP A 25 -6.05 6.17 27.34
CA ASP A 25 -6.38 7.55 27.69
C ASP A 25 -6.80 8.44 26.49
N GLY A 26 -6.95 7.91 25.29
CA GLY A 26 -7.44 8.63 24.10
C GLY A 26 -6.51 9.71 23.54
N ILE A 27 -5.20 9.68 23.89
CA ILE A 27 -4.26 10.75 23.56
C ILE A 27 -3.71 10.64 22.10
N HIS A 28 -3.60 9.42 21.56
CA HIS A 28 -2.96 9.17 20.25
C HIS A 28 -3.92 8.69 19.15
N ALA A 29 -5.24 8.86 19.33
CA ALA A 29 -6.21 8.42 18.35
C ALA A 29 -6.06 9.16 17.01
N LEU A 30 -5.69 8.44 15.95
CA LEU A 30 -5.70 9.01 14.61
C LEU A 30 -7.13 9.37 14.21
N PRO A 31 -7.40 10.61 13.81
CA PRO A 31 -8.73 11.02 13.39
C PRO A 31 -9.30 10.12 12.30
N GLY A 32 -10.53 9.63 12.49
CA GLY A 32 -11.26 8.85 11.51
C GLY A 32 -10.93 7.35 11.45
N LYS A 33 -9.86 6.86 12.11
CA LYS A 33 -9.51 5.43 12.11
C LYS A 33 -10.27 4.63 13.17
N GLY A 34 -10.67 5.27 14.27
CA GLY A 34 -11.37 4.61 15.39
C GLY A 34 -10.55 3.45 15.96
N PRO A 35 -11.19 2.36 16.41
CA PRO A 35 -10.48 1.25 17.06
C PRO A 35 -9.58 0.44 16.11
N TYR A 36 -9.66 0.66 14.81
CA TYR A 36 -8.91 -0.13 13.80
C TYR A 36 -7.46 0.30 13.65
N GLN A 37 -7.06 1.40 14.24
CA GLN A 37 -5.64 1.82 14.26
C GLN A 37 -4.79 0.97 15.22
N TYR A 38 -5.41 0.26 16.17
CA TYR A 38 -4.71 -0.63 17.09
C TYR A 38 -4.56 -2.02 16.51
N ALA A 39 -3.42 -2.68 16.77
CA ALA A 39 -3.22 -4.07 16.42
C ALA A 39 -4.29 -4.96 17.09
N SER A 40 -4.63 -6.03 16.42
CA SER A 40 -5.60 -7.01 16.91
C SER A 40 -4.98 -8.39 16.92
N ASP A 41 -5.30 -9.18 17.92
CA ASP A 41 -4.97 -10.60 17.99
C ASP A 41 -5.89 -11.48 17.14
N THR A 42 -6.86 -10.86 16.48
CA THR A 42 -7.85 -11.52 15.62
C THR A 42 -7.91 -10.83 14.26
N LEU A 43 -7.91 -11.61 13.21
CA LEU A 43 -7.95 -11.13 11.83
C LEU A 43 -9.20 -10.29 11.57
N ARG A 44 -9.01 -9.12 11.00
CA ARG A 44 -10.09 -8.18 10.62
C ARG A 44 -10.49 -8.37 9.16
N PHE A 45 -10.86 -9.58 8.81
CA PHE A 45 -11.26 -9.93 7.45
C PHE A 45 -12.47 -10.88 7.45
N ASP A 46 -13.52 -10.48 6.74
CA ASP A 46 -14.73 -11.28 6.53
C ASP A 46 -14.80 -11.76 5.08
N SER A 47 -14.77 -13.07 4.88
CA SER A 47 -14.79 -13.68 3.55
C SER A 47 -16.09 -13.43 2.79
N GLY A 48 -17.23 -13.26 3.48
CA GLY A 48 -18.50 -12.96 2.86
C GLY A 48 -18.51 -11.54 2.26
N VAL A 49 -18.06 -10.55 3.06
CA VAL A 49 -17.87 -9.16 2.58
C VAL A 49 -16.93 -9.14 1.37
N TRP A 50 -15.82 -9.86 1.47
CA TRP A 50 -14.84 -9.92 0.40
C TRP A 50 -15.36 -10.56 -0.88
N HIS A 51 -16.08 -11.68 -0.76
CA HIS A 51 -16.67 -12.35 -1.93
C HIS A 51 -17.64 -11.42 -2.67
N ASP A 52 -18.54 -10.75 -1.94
CA ASP A 52 -19.48 -9.79 -2.55
C ASP A 52 -18.72 -8.64 -3.21
N LEU A 53 -17.72 -8.06 -2.50
CA LEU A 53 -16.91 -6.95 -3.00
C LEU A 53 -16.16 -7.35 -4.29
N SER A 54 -15.62 -8.56 -4.36
CA SER A 54 -14.88 -9.02 -5.55
C SER A 54 -15.76 -9.11 -6.80
N TRP A 55 -17.04 -9.45 -6.68
CA TRP A 55 -17.99 -9.39 -7.78
C TRP A 55 -18.30 -7.96 -8.21
N LEU A 56 -18.53 -7.06 -7.26
CA LEU A 56 -18.76 -5.65 -7.56
C LEU A 56 -17.53 -5.00 -8.24
N LEU A 57 -16.32 -5.33 -7.81
CA LEU A 57 -15.07 -4.89 -8.44
C LEU A 57 -14.97 -5.37 -9.89
N LYS A 58 -15.34 -6.63 -10.15
CA LYS A 58 -15.37 -7.17 -11.52
C LYS A 58 -16.34 -6.39 -12.42
N GLU A 59 -17.53 -6.09 -11.91
CA GLU A 59 -18.54 -5.29 -12.62
C GLU A 59 -18.12 -3.84 -12.84
N ALA A 60 -17.29 -3.28 -11.94
CA ALA A 60 -16.73 -1.94 -12.05
C ALA A 60 -15.54 -1.84 -13.02
N GLY A 61 -15.13 -2.94 -13.67
CA GLY A 61 -14.00 -2.95 -14.59
C GLY A 61 -12.64 -2.99 -13.91
N CYS A 62 -12.58 -3.31 -12.62
CA CYS A 62 -11.31 -3.60 -11.95
C CYS A 62 -10.65 -4.83 -12.60
N ASN A 63 -9.36 -4.75 -12.85
CA ASN A 63 -8.60 -5.84 -13.48
C ASN A 63 -7.38 -6.30 -12.66
N MET A 64 -7.08 -5.60 -11.56
CA MET A 64 -5.98 -5.96 -10.67
C MET A 64 -6.40 -5.79 -9.20
N ILE A 65 -6.06 -6.77 -8.37
CA ILE A 65 -6.26 -6.70 -6.91
C ILE A 65 -4.89 -6.73 -6.25
N LEU A 66 -4.59 -5.69 -5.46
CA LEU A 66 -3.47 -5.71 -4.53
C LEU A 66 -3.99 -6.27 -3.20
N ILE A 67 -3.32 -7.29 -2.68
CA ILE A 67 -3.65 -7.87 -1.39
C ILE A 67 -2.55 -7.51 -0.39
N ASP A 68 -2.91 -6.67 0.58
CA ASP A 68 -2.07 -6.39 1.74
C ASP A 68 -2.13 -7.58 2.68
N VAL A 69 -1.07 -8.40 2.65
CA VAL A 69 -1.07 -9.71 3.31
C VAL A 69 -0.82 -9.56 4.81
N ALA A 70 0.21 -8.80 5.19
CA ALA A 70 0.59 -8.51 6.57
C ALA A 70 0.45 -9.76 7.48
N GLU A 71 -0.18 -9.63 8.66
CA GLU A 71 -0.49 -10.75 9.58
C GLU A 71 -1.62 -11.66 9.08
N GLY A 72 -2.22 -11.37 7.94
CA GLY A 72 -3.35 -12.13 7.39
C GLY A 72 -3.04 -13.54 6.94
N MET A 73 -1.78 -13.88 6.73
CA MET A 73 -1.32 -15.22 6.39
C MET A 73 -0.50 -15.85 7.54
N LYS A 74 -0.59 -17.16 7.69
CA LYS A 74 0.28 -17.96 8.55
C LYS A 74 1.56 -18.29 7.78
N TYR A 75 2.64 -17.58 8.12
CA TYR A 75 3.96 -17.86 7.57
C TYR A 75 4.54 -19.11 8.21
N GLU A 76 5.22 -19.94 7.44
CA GLU A 76 5.90 -21.14 7.95
C GLU A 76 7.22 -20.77 8.64
N THR A 77 7.91 -19.76 8.10
CA THR A 77 9.17 -19.25 8.66
C THR A 77 8.96 -18.38 9.90
N HIS A 78 7.82 -17.70 10.00
CA HIS A 78 7.49 -16.74 11.06
C HIS A 78 6.06 -16.94 11.57
N PRO A 79 5.74 -18.11 12.16
CA PRO A 79 4.37 -18.39 12.64
C PRO A 79 3.93 -17.45 13.76
N GLU A 80 4.84 -16.79 14.44
CA GLU A 80 4.62 -15.88 15.58
C GLU A 80 3.91 -14.58 15.18
N ILE A 81 3.93 -14.19 13.90
CA ILE A 81 3.22 -12.98 13.45
C ILE A 81 1.75 -13.23 13.11
N ALA A 82 1.34 -14.49 13.00
CA ALA A 82 -0.05 -14.83 12.72
C ALA A 82 -0.96 -14.51 13.90
N VAL A 83 -2.13 -13.97 13.60
CA VAL A 83 -3.20 -13.74 14.57
C VAL A 83 -4.29 -14.81 14.46
N LYS A 84 -5.22 -14.84 15.41
CA LYS A 84 -6.35 -15.75 15.35
C LYS A 84 -7.18 -15.47 14.06
N GLY A 85 -7.35 -16.49 13.26
CA GLY A 85 -8.09 -16.40 11.99
C GLY A 85 -7.22 -16.12 10.77
N SER A 86 -5.91 -15.88 10.92
CA SER A 86 -4.99 -15.78 9.78
C SER A 86 -5.10 -17.00 8.87
N TRP A 87 -5.10 -16.77 7.57
CA TRP A 87 -5.28 -17.81 6.57
C TRP A 87 -4.05 -18.71 6.46
N SER A 88 -4.25 -19.99 6.19
CA SER A 88 -3.16 -20.85 5.75
C SER A 88 -2.70 -20.44 4.34
N LYS A 89 -1.48 -20.83 3.96
CA LYS A 89 -0.97 -20.66 2.58
C LYS A 89 -1.92 -21.27 1.55
N THR A 90 -2.51 -22.44 1.87
CA THR A 90 -3.48 -23.10 0.99
C THR A 90 -4.75 -22.27 0.82
N GLN A 91 -5.32 -21.75 1.91
CA GLN A 91 -6.51 -20.89 1.82
C GLN A 91 -6.25 -19.63 0.97
N LEU A 92 -5.09 -19.00 1.15
CA LEU A 92 -4.71 -17.85 0.32
C LEU A 92 -4.54 -18.28 -1.15
N ALA A 93 -3.83 -19.37 -1.42
CA ALA A 93 -3.63 -19.88 -2.78
C ALA A 93 -4.94 -20.22 -3.50
N ASP A 94 -5.91 -20.82 -2.80
CA ASP A 94 -7.24 -21.13 -3.33
C ASP A 94 -7.98 -19.84 -3.69
N GLU A 95 -7.91 -18.83 -2.83
CA GLU A 95 -8.53 -17.52 -3.07
C GLU A 95 -7.87 -16.79 -4.25
N LEU A 96 -6.54 -16.81 -4.35
CA LEU A 96 -5.83 -16.25 -5.51
C LEU A 96 -6.25 -16.94 -6.82
N SER A 97 -6.47 -18.26 -6.78
CA SER A 97 -6.98 -19.02 -7.93
C SER A 97 -8.39 -18.60 -8.30
N ARG A 98 -9.28 -18.38 -7.30
CA ARG A 98 -10.64 -17.88 -7.52
C ARG A 98 -10.61 -16.51 -8.19
N LEU A 99 -9.83 -15.56 -7.68
CA LEU A 99 -9.70 -14.22 -8.24
C LEU A 99 -9.18 -14.24 -9.68
N ARG A 100 -8.16 -15.07 -9.95
CA ARG A 100 -7.65 -15.26 -11.32
C ARG A 100 -8.72 -15.84 -12.26
N SER A 101 -9.54 -16.77 -11.78
CA SER A 101 -10.66 -17.32 -12.57
C SER A 101 -11.72 -16.27 -12.90
N MET A 102 -11.85 -15.24 -12.07
CA MET A 102 -12.68 -14.07 -12.34
C MET A 102 -12.02 -13.08 -13.31
N GLY A 103 -10.74 -13.28 -13.67
CA GLY A 103 -9.99 -12.46 -14.62
C GLY A 103 -9.21 -11.32 -13.97
N PHE A 104 -9.01 -11.34 -12.65
CA PHE A 104 -8.12 -10.39 -11.98
C PHE A 104 -6.66 -10.85 -12.07
N GLU A 105 -5.77 -9.90 -12.26
CA GLU A 105 -4.38 -10.05 -11.86
C GLU A 105 -4.29 -9.79 -10.35
N VAL A 106 -3.55 -10.63 -9.62
CA VAL A 106 -3.43 -10.51 -8.15
C VAL A 106 -1.97 -10.25 -7.78
N ILE A 107 -1.75 -9.19 -7.02
CA ILE A 107 -0.44 -8.65 -6.65
C ILE A 107 -0.31 -8.62 -5.14
N PRO A 108 0.80 -9.14 -4.57
CA PRO A 108 1.04 -9.05 -3.14
C PRO A 108 1.48 -7.65 -2.72
N LYS A 109 1.10 -7.27 -1.51
CA LYS A 109 1.65 -6.13 -0.79
C LYS A 109 2.09 -6.56 0.61
N LEU A 110 3.27 -6.12 1.01
CA LEU A 110 3.77 -6.08 2.38
C LEU A 110 4.31 -4.69 2.64
N ASN A 111 3.88 -4.05 3.73
CA ASN A 111 4.38 -2.71 4.04
C ASN A 111 5.60 -2.79 4.96
N PHE A 112 6.76 -2.36 4.47
CA PHE A 112 8.02 -2.31 5.20
C PHE A 112 8.39 -0.90 5.71
N SER A 113 7.42 0.02 5.70
CA SER A 113 7.58 1.32 6.35
C SER A 113 7.63 1.18 7.87
N ALA A 114 8.54 1.90 8.53
CA ALA A 114 8.62 1.96 9.99
C ALA A 114 7.39 2.66 10.64
N GLY A 115 6.52 3.26 9.85
CA GLY A 115 5.23 3.83 10.30
C GLY A 115 4.05 2.87 10.18
N HIS A 116 4.23 1.71 9.53
CA HIS A 116 3.15 0.77 9.20
C HIS A 116 3.56 -0.68 9.37
N ASP A 117 4.42 -0.98 10.36
CA ASP A 117 5.10 -2.25 10.50
C ASP A 117 4.67 -3.09 11.71
N GLU A 118 3.59 -2.72 12.40
CA GLU A 118 3.13 -3.42 13.60
C GLU A 118 2.79 -4.90 13.33
N TRP A 119 2.38 -5.24 12.10
CA TRP A 119 2.14 -6.61 11.66
C TRP A 119 3.39 -7.52 11.77
N MET A 120 4.59 -6.94 11.78
CA MET A 120 5.86 -7.67 11.92
C MET A 120 6.12 -8.14 13.36
N GLY A 121 5.30 -7.74 14.35
CA GLY A 121 5.51 -8.04 15.76
C GLY A 121 6.88 -7.52 16.24
N ILE A 122 7.68 -8.39 16.87
CA ILE A 122 8.98 -7.99 17.43
C ILE A 122 9.96 -7.44 16.37
N TYR A 123 9.82 -7.83 15.12
CA TYR A 123 10.74 -7.42 14.05
C TYR A 123 10.58 -5.94 13.68
N SER A 124 9.43 -5.33 13.93
CA SER A 124 9.22 -3.88 13.77
C SER A 124 10.15 -3.05 14.68
N ARG A 125 10.68 -3.66 15.75
CA ARG A 125 11.63 -3.02 16.68
C ARG A 125 13.09 -3.41 16.40
N MET A 126 13.36 -4.14 15.31
CA MET A 126 14.69 -4.65 14.95
C MET A 126 15.20 -4.07 13.63
N LEU A 127 14.66 -2.93 13.20
CA LEU A 127 15.05 -2.28 11.94
C LEU A 127 16.56 -2.22 11.77
N SER A 128 17.02 -2.42 10.53
CA SER A 128 18.44 -2.33 10.15
C SER A 128 19.37 -3.36 10.83
N THR A 129 18.80 -4.46 11.35
CA THR A 129 19.59 -5.56 11.94
C THR A 129 19.58 -6.81 11.05
N PRO A 130 20.54 -7.74 11.23
CA PRO A 130 20.51 -9.01 10.50
C PRO A 130 19.21 -9.82 10.71
N ALA A 131 18.59 -9.75 11.90
CA ALA A 131 17.32 -10.42 12.18
C ALA A 131 16.17 -9.81 11.38
N TYR A 132 16.13 -8.48 11.27
CA TYR A 132 15.15 -7.78 10.43
C TYR A 132 15.29 -8.13 8.96
N TYR A 133 16.52 -8.10 8.44
CA TYR A 133 16.74 -8.45 7.03
C TYR A 133 16.34 -9.90 6.72
N LYS A 134 16.72 -10.83 7.61
CA LYS A 134 16.33 -12.24 7.46
C LYS A 134 14.80 -12.40 7.46
N PHE A 135 14.12 -11.74 8.39
CA PHE A 135 12.66 -11.70 8.43
C PHE A 135 12.06 -11.18 7.11
N CYS A 136 12.52 -10.02 6.64
CA CYS A 136 12.03 -9.43 5.38
C CYS A 136 12.22 -10.38 4.19
N GLU A 137 13.38 -11.02 4.10
CA GLU A 137 13.68 -11.98 3.03
C GLU A 137 12.75 -13.18 3.07
N ASP A 138 12.51 -13.73 4.26
CA ASP A 138 11.68 -14.92 4.45
C ASP A 138 10.21 -14.66 4.09
N VAL A 139 9.64 -13.56 4.59
CA VAL A 139 8.24 -13.24 4.29
C VAL A 139 8.03 -12.88 2.81
N ILE A 140 9.01 -12.22 2.17
CA ILE A 140 8.97 -11.96 0.73
C ILE A 140 9.00 -13.27 -0.05
N ASP A 141 9.88 -14.22 0.32
CA ASP A 141 9.97 -15.51 -0.34
C ASP A 141 8.66 -16.29 -0.25
N GLU A 142 8.07 -16.40 0.94
CA GLU A 142 6.83 -17.14 1.12
C GLU A 142 5.65 -16.50 0.39
N VAL A 143 5.50 -15.18 0.47
CA VAL A 143 4.41 -14.46 -0.21
C VAL A 143 4.58 -14.55 -1.74
N TYR A 144 5.81 -14.39 -2.24
CA TYR A 144 6.08 -14.52 -3.67
C TYR A 144 5.71 -15.91 -4.22
N GLU A 145 6.03 -16.97 -3.47
CA GLU A 145 5.67 -18.35 -3.83
C GLU A 145 4.15 -18.55 -3.87
N VAL A 146 3.44 -18.13 -2.82
CA VAL A 146 1.98 -18.29 -2.74
C VAL A 146 1.29 -17.55 -3.87
N PHE A 147 1.79 -16.36 -4.24
CA PHE A 147 1.26 -15.59 -5.36
C PHE A 147 1.68 -16.11 -6.75
N GLY A 148 2.47 -17.18 -6.83
CA GLY A 148 2.78 -17.85 -8.10
C GLY A 148 3.57 -16.99 -9.08
N ASN A 149 4.64 -16.38 -8.63
CA ASN A 149 5.55 -15.52 -9.40
C ASN A 149 4.84 -14.25 -9.97
N PRO A 150 4.33 -13.38 -9.12
CA PRO A 150 3.67 -12.13 -9.55
C PRO A 150 4.66 -11.22 -10.28
N ARG A 151 4.20 -10.48 -11.29
CA ARG A 151 5.07 -9.53 -12.01
C ARG A 151 5.41 -8.28 -11.22
N PHE A 152 4.58 -7.91 -10.23
CA PHE A 152 4.80 -6.80 -9.30
C PHE A 152 4.76 -7.29 -7.85
N PHE A 153 5.46 -6.59 -6.98
CA PHE A 153 5.40 -6.78 -5.54
C PHE A 153 5.41 -5.40 -4.86
N HIS A 154 4.33 -5.05 -4.16
CA HIS A 154 4.23 -3.77 -3.49
C HIS A 154 4.85 -3.82 -2.09
N LEU A 155 5.81 -2.92 -1.83
CA LEU A 155 6.64 -2.92 -0.63
C LEU A 155 6.24 -1.86 0.42
N GLY A 156 5.20 -1.06 0.13
CA GLY A 156 4.83 0.06 1.00
C GLY A 156 5.84 1.20 0.93
N MET A 157 6.59 1.44 1.99
CA MET A 157 7.62 2.48 2.14
C MET A 157 7.07 3.90 2.25
N ASP A 158 5.83 4.05 2.71
CA ASP A 158 5.16 5.33 2.93
C ASP A 158 5.38 5.87 4.35
N GLU A 159 5.18 7.17 4.48
CA GLU A 159 5.13 7.90 5.75
C GLU A 159 6.37 7.70 6.66
N GLU A 160 7.51 7.44 6.08
CA GLU A 160 8.81 7.37 6.76
C GLU A 160 9.27 8.77 7.21
N CYS A 161 8.51 9.40 8.08
CA CYS A 161 8.82 10.73 8.59
C CYS A 161 8.47 10.87 10.08
N VAL A 162 9.25 11.70 10.76
CA VAL A 162 9.15 11.91 12.22
C VAL A 162 7.76 12.37 12.62
N SER A 163 7.17 13.31 11.86
CA SER A 163 5.86 13.88 12.19
C SER A 163 4.70 12.87 12.19
N ILE A 164 4.80 11.80 11.45
CA ILE A 164 3.81 10.72 11.47
C ILE A 164 4.08 9.83 12.67
N GLN A 165 5.31 9.41 12.89
CA GLN A 165 5.68 8.51 13.98
C GLN A 165 5.46 9.13 15.36
N GLU A 166 5.71 10.43 15.54
CA GLU A 166 5.43 11.17 16.78
C GLU A 166 3.96 11.07 17.23
N ASN A 167 3.04 10.91 16.29
CA ASN A 167 1.61 10.77 16.59
C ASN A 167 1.21 9.33 16.94
N LEU A 168 2.09 8.36 16.72
CA LEU A 168 1.77 6.93 16.87
C LEU A 168 2.47 6.29 18.06
N TYR A 169 3.68 6.74 18.41
CA TYR A 169 4.55 6.06 19.37
C TYR A 169 5.15 7.01 20.40
N GLU A 170 5.32 6.55 21.63
CA GLU A 170 6.11 7.25 22.66
C GLU A 170 7.61 7.19 22.34
N LEU A 171 8.07 6.08 21.79
CA LEU A 171 9.45 5.86 21.36
C LEU A 171 9.46 5.40 19.91
N MET A 172 10.25 6.10 19.09
CA MET A 172 10.36 5.82 17.67
C MET A 172 11.71 5.18 17.34
N ILE A 173 11.68 4.23 16.40
CA ILE A 173 12.88 3.78 15.71
C ILE A 173 12.93 4.52 14.39
N VAL A 174 13.86 5.46 14.25
CA VAL A 174 14.04 6.27 13.04
C VAL A 174 15.24 5.77 12.28
N ARG A 175 15.02 5.39 11.03
CA ARG A 175 16.08 5.20 10.04
C ARG A 175 16.01 6.34 9.04
N GLN A 176 17.14 6.98 8.75
CA GLN A 176 17.18 8.10 7.80
C GLN A 176 18.51 8.17 7.05
N GLY A 177 18.54 8.95 5.98
CA GLY A 177 19.73 9.11 5.16
C GLY A 177 20.18 7.78 4.56
N GLU A 178 21.48 7.53 4.55
CA GLU A 178 22.07 6.32 3.95
C GLU A 178 21.59 5.02 4.59
N LEU A 179 21.24 5.02 5.89
CA LEU A 179 20.70 3.82 6.54
C LEU A 179 19.32 3.44 5.98
N PHE A 180 18.45 4.43 5.77
CA PHE A 180 17.15 4.18 5.12
C PHE A 180 17.34 3.60 3.71
N TRP A 181 18.22 4.22 2.90
CA TRP A 181 18.48 3.73 1.54
C TRP A 181 19.17 2.38 1.49
N HIS A 182 19.98 2.06 2.50
CA HIS A 182 20.56 0.73 2.64
C HIS A 182 19.46 -0.32 2.83
N ASP A 183 18.55 -0.12 3.77
CA ASP A 183 17.43 -1.03 4.05
C ASP A 183 16.48 -1.13 2.85
N PHE A 184 16.11 0.02 2.30
CA PHE A 184 15.29 0.11 1.10
C PHE A 184 15.86 -0.73 -0.04
N ASN A 185 17.13 -0.51 -0.37
CA ASN A 185 17.78 -1.24 -1.44
C ASN A 185 17.96 -2.73 -1.14
N HIS A 186 18.07 -3.13 0.13
CA HIS A 186 18.12 -4.53 0.52
C HIS A 186 16.81 -5.24 0.16
N ILE A 187 15.68 -4.65 0.55
CA ILE A 187 14.33 -5.19 0.32
C ILE A 187 13.98 -5.16 -1.18
N VAL A 188 14.26 -4.06 -1.87
CA VAL A 188 14.06 -3.92 -3.32
C VAL A 188 14.81 -5.01 -4.09
N ARG A 189 16.10 -5.18 -3.83
CA ARG A 189 16.92 -6.23 -4.48
C ARG A 189 16.39 -7.63 -4.23
N LYS A 190 15.82 -7.90 -3.06
CA LYS A 190 15.22 -9.21 -2.78
C LYS A 190 14.05 -9.50 -3.72
N VAL A 191 13.19 -8.53 -3.96
CA VAL A 191 12.06 -8.65 -4.91
C VAL A 191 12.55 -8.78 -6.36
N GLU A 192 13.54 -7.98 -6.75
CA GLU A 192 14.15 -8.04 -8.09
C GLU A 192 14.79 -9.41 -8.38
N GLN A 193 15.48 -9.99 -7.39
CA GLN A 193 16.09 -11.34 -7.50
C GLN A 193 15.04 -12.44 -7.71
N LYS A 194 13.82 -12.25 -7.25
CA LYS A 194 12.68 -13.15 -7.53
C LYS A 194 12.11 -12.98 -8.94
N GLY A 195 12.46 -11.90 -9.62
CA GLY A 195 11.97 -11.56 -10.96
C GLY A 195 10.70 -10.72 -10.98
N ALA A 196 10.23 -10.23 -9.83
CA ALA A 196 9.15 -9.24 -9.76
C ALA A 196 9.70 -7.81 -9.87
N ARG A 197 8.88 -6.90 -10.42
CA ARG A 197 9.15 -5.47 -10.39
C ARG A 197 8.69 -4.91 -9.03
N PRO A 198 9.58 -4.27 -8.25
CA PRO A 198 9.19 -3.60 -7.02
C PRO A 198 8.21 -2.45 -7.30
N TRP A 199 7.24 -2.28 -6.40
CA TRP A 199 6.26 -1.20 -6.43
C TRP A 199 6.21 -0.56 -5.04
N ILE A 200 6.22 0.78 -4.96
CA ILE A 200 6.26 1.52 -3.69
C ILE A 200 5.31 2.71 -3.70
N TRP A 201 4.94 3.18 -2.52
CA TRP A 201 4.41 4.53 -2.34
C TRP A 201 5.50 5.57 -2.56
N ALA A 202 5.15 6.71 -3.14
CA ALA A 202 6.14 7.69 -3.58
C ALA A 202 6.18 8.97 -2.71
N ASP A 203 5.48 9.00 -1.59
CA ASP A 203 5.31 10.20 -0.77
C ASP A 203 6.63 10.78 -0.22
N HIS A 204 7.67 9.96 -0.07
CA HIS A 204 9.00 10.43 0.31
C HIS A 204 9.51 11.55 -0.62
N VAL A 205 9.08 11.58 -1.90
CA VAL A 205 9.49 12.59 -2.89
C VAL A 205 8.96 13.99 -2.56
N TRP A 206 7.87 14.13 -1.79
CA TRP A 206 7.24 15.42 -1.54
C TRP A 206 7.25 15.88 -0.08
N HIS A 207 7.79 15.10 0.86
CA HIS A 207 7.87 15.52 2.28
C HIS A 207 8.60 16.85 2.42
N ASN A 208 9.77 17.00 1.82
CA ASN A 208 10.54 18.25 1.76
C ASN A 208 11.59 18.20 0.64
N GLY A 209 12.32 19.31 0.43
CA GLY A 209 13.32 19.38 -0.64
C GLY A 209 14.46 18.39 -0.50
N ARG A 210 14.91 18.10 0.73
CA ARG A 210 15.99 17.12 0.98
C ARG A 210 15.51 15.70 0.68
N SER A 211 14.30 15.32 1.10
CA SER A 211 13.74 14.00 0.81
C SER A 211 13.51 13.81 -0.67
N ARG A 212 13.04 14.84 -1.38
CA ARG A 212 12.90 14.83 -2.85
C ARG A 212 14.21 14.51 -3.55
N ASP A 213 15.24 15.28 -3.25
CA ASP A 213 16.54 15.14 -3.92
C ASP A 213 17.17 13.77 -3.60
N SER A 214 17.01 13.29 -2.37
CA SER A 214 17.45 11.97 -1.94
C SER A 214 16.66 10.86 -2.65
N PHE A 215 15.34 10.97 -2.76
CA PHE A 215 14.50 10.02 -3.49
C PHE A 215 14.95 9.90 -4.95
N LEU A 216 15.10 11.02 -5.63
CA LEU A 216 15.49 11.05 -7.05
C LEU A 216 16.90 10.50 -7.29
N ALA A 217 17.78 10.56 -6.28
CA ALA A 217 19.13 10.02 -6.37
C ALA A 217 19.20 8.49 -6.14
N HIS A 218 18.27 7.90 -5.37
CA HIS A 218 18.36 6.51 -4.92
C HIS A 218 17.32 5.59 -5.54
N VAL A 219 16.15 6.10 -5.95
CA VAL A 219 15.08 5.26 -6.49
C VAL A 219 15.28 5.03 -7.99
N SER A 220 15.46 3.75 -8.37
CA SER A 220 15.61 3.34 -9.78
C SER A 220 14.33 3.62 -10.59
N LYS A 221 14.47 3.86 -11.90
CA LYS A 221 13.34 3.94 -12.85
C LYS A 221 12.65 2.58 -13.07
N ASP A 222 13.29 1.51 -12.70
CA ASP A 222 12.70 0.17 -12.78
C ASP A 222 11.66 -0.08 -11.68
N ILE A 223 11.64 0.76 -10.63
CA ILE A 223 10.64 0.69 -9.57
C ILE A 223 9.36 1.38 -10.05
N LEU A 224 8.20 0.72 -9.83
CA LEU A 224 6.88 1.27 -10.09
C LEU A 224 6.44 2.15 -8.92
N LEU A 225 5.86 3.30 -9.21
CA LEU A 225 5.52 4.29 -8.19
C LEU A 225 4.01 4.54 -8.10
N SER A 226 3.48 4.52 -6.88
CA SER A 226 2.17 5.08 -6.55
C SER A 226 2.35 6.35 -5.72
N ASN A 227 2.21 7.50 -6.36
CA ASN A 227 1.99 8.73 -5.61
C ASN A 227 0.53 8.79 -5.18
N TRP A 228 0.27 9.42 -4.04
CA TRP A 228 -1.06 9.55 -3.46
C TRP A 228 -1.33 10.95 -2.93
N TYR A 229 -2.58 11.39 -3.05
CA TYR A 229 -3.13 12.59 -2.45
C TYR A 229 -4.65 12.42 -2.35
N TYR A 230 -5.20 12.43 -1.14
CA TYR A 230 -6.60 12.06 -0.92
C TYR A 230 -7.54 13.26 -0.70
N GLY A 231 -7.05 14.49 -0.99
CA GLY A 231 -7.83 15.73 -0.91
C GLY A 231 -8.32 16.23 -2.27
N ARG A 232 -8.76 17.50 -2.26
CA ARG A 232 -9.08 18.28 -3.46
C ARG A 232 -7.83 18.98 -3.98
N PHE A 233 -7.63 19.02 -5.28
CA PHE A 233 -6.44 19.59 -5.96
C PHE A 233 -6.52 21.13 -6.03
N GLU A 234 -6.69 21.81 -4.88
CA GLU A 234 -7.00 23.24 -4.78
C GLU A 234 -5.86 24.08 -4.18
N GLU A 235 -4.93 23.47 -3.46
CA GLU A 235 -3.80 24.18 -2.83
C GLU A 235 -2.90 24.80 -3.91
N LYS A 236 -2.42 26.02 -3.68
CA LYS A 236 -1.60 26.76 -4.67
C LYS A 236 -0.25 27.23 -4.12
N ASP A 237 -0.03 27.12 -2.81
CA ASP A 237 1.25 27.49 -2.23
C ASP A 237 2.28 26.36 -2.40
N PRO A 238 3.35 26.56 -3.19
CA PRO A 238 4.39 25.55 -3.38
C PRO A 238 5.13 25.13 -2.09
N ASN A 239 5.05 25.93 -1.04
CA ASN A 239 5.64 25.61 0.25
C ASN A 239 4.73 24.71 1.09
N ASN A 240 3.43 24.63 0.75
CA ASN A 240 2.51 23.74 1.42
C ASN A 240 2.75 22.29 0.96
N TYR A 241 2.75 21.35 1.92
CA TYR A 241 2.95 19.93 1.60
C TYR A 241 1.81 19.36 0.73
N LEU A 242 0.59 19.86 0.85
CA LEU A 242 -0.55 19.43 0.03
C LEU A 242 -0.31 19.75 -1.47
N TYR A 243 0.22 20.94 -1.76
CA TYR A 243 0.62 21.30 -3.13
C TYR A 243 1.69 20.35 -3.65
N ARG A 244 2.74 20.09 -2.85
CA ARG A 244 3.81 19.18 -3.25
C ARG A 244 3.32 17.75 -3.46
N ALA A 245 2.36 17.28 -2.64
CA ALA A 245 1.83 15.94 -2.73
C ALA A 245 1.15 15.67 -4.08
N TYR A 246 0.26 16.55 -4.54
CA TYR A 246 -0.40 16.30 -5.82
C TYR A 246 0.44 16.73 -7.04
N THR A 247 1.32 17.72 -6.93
CA THR A 247 2.23 18.07 -8.03
C THR A 247 3.39 17.08 -8.20
N ALA A 248 3.55 16.14 -7.26
CA ALA A 248 4.52 15.08 -7.40
C ALA A 248 4.26 14.18 -8.62
N TYR A 249 3.02 14.04 -9.10
CA TYR A 249 2.73 13.33 -10.37
C TYR A 249 3.50 13.93 -11.55
N GLU A 250 3.52 15.28 -11.67
CA GLU A 250 4.29 15.99 -12.71
C GLU A 250 5.81 15.83 -12.53
N LEU A 251 6.26 15.88 -11.26
CA LEU A 251 7.67 15.72 -10.94
C LEU A 251 8.17 14.32 -11.34
N LEU A 252 7.40 13.29 -11.02
CA LEU A 252 7.73 11.90 -11.36
C LEU A 252 7.70 11.67 -12.87
N GLU A 253 6.73 12.25 -13.60
CA GLU A 253 6.68 12.24 -15.05
C GLU A 253 7.93 12.89 -15.65
N LYS A 254 8.28 14.09 -15.19
CA LYS A 254 9.48 14.82 -15.65
C LYS A 254 10.77 14.00 -15.49
N HIS A 255 10.81 13.15 -14.47
CA HIS A 255 11.96 12.28 -14.21
C HIS A 255 11.83 10.90 -14.86
N GLY A 256 10.76 10.60 -15.60
CA GLY A 256 10.58 9.39 -16.39
C GLY A 256 10.26 8.14 -15.59
N TYR A 257 9.50 8.29 -14.48
CA TYR A 257 9.01 7.14 -13.69
C TYR A 257 7.66 6.64 -14.20
N ASP A 258 7.49 5.34 -14.24
CA ASP A 258 6.19 4.71 -14.43
C ASP A 258 5.34 4.87 -13.17
N GLN A 259 4.06 5.21 -13.33
CA GLN A 259 3.15 5.54 -12.25
C GLN A 259 1.84 4.77 -12.33
N ILE A 260 1.36 4.33 -11.16
CA ILE A 260 -0.03 3.95 -10.90
C ILE A 260 -0.50 4.85 -9.74
N PRO A 261 -1.03 6.05 -10.02
CA PRO A 261 -1.55 6.94 -8.99
C PRO A 261 -2.56 6.26 -8.08
N ALA A 262 -2.47 6.51 -6.76
CA ALA A 262 -3.43 6.00 -5.80
C ALA A 262 -4.43 7.09 -5.39
N ALA A 263 -5.69 6.73 -5.37
CA ALA A 263 -6.80 7.55 -4.91
C ALA A 263 -7.57 6.85 -3.80
N SER A 264 -8.38 7.59 -3.04
CA SER A 264 -9.15 7.03 -1.93
C SER A 264 -10.45 7.80 -1.69
N ASN A 265 -11.45 7.10 -1.17
CA ASN A 265 -12.68 7.73 -0.66
C ASN A 265 -12.61 8.10 0.83
N CYS A 266 -11.47 7.87 1.49
CA CYS A 266 -11.36 8.03 2.95
C CYS A 266 -11.45 9.49 3.44
N SER A 267 -11.01 10.46 2.64
CA SER A 267 -10.99 11.88 2.99
C SER A 267 -11.84 12.76 2.08
N CYS A 268 -11.99 12.35 0.82
CA CYS A 268 -12.74 13.09 -0.20
C CYS A 268 -13.36 12.09 -1.18
N ARG A 269 -14.69 12.05 -1.23
CA ARG A 269 -15.39 11.08 -2.09
C ARG A 269 -15.09 11.27 -3.58
N GLU A 270 -14.87 12.51 -4.00
CA GLU A 270 -14.57 12.86 -5.39
C GLU A 270 -13.10 12.62 -5.78
N ASN A 271 -12.25 12.25 -4.81
CA ASN A 271 -10.80 12.19 -5.01
C ASN A 271 -10.39 11.28 -6.17
N TYR A 272 -11.03 10.12 -6.36
CA TYR A 272 -10.70 9.22 -7.46
C TYR A 272 -10.87 9.87 -8.83
N SER A 273 -12.01 10.52 -9.06
CA SER A 273 -12.28 11.24 -10.32
C SER A 273 -11.35 12.43 -10.51
N LEU A 274 -11.08 13.19 -9.45
CA LEU A 274 -10.13 14.31 -9.46
C LEU A 274 -8.71 13.85 -9.77
N THR A 275 -8.29 12.74 -9.20
CA THR A 275 -6.98 12.13 -9.49
C THR A 275 -6.89 11.72 -10.96
N MET A 276 -7.90 10.99 -11.47
CA MET A 276 -7.95 10.62 -12.88
C MET A 276 -7.87 11.82 -13.82
N GLU A 277 -8.64 12.87 -13.53
CA GLU A 277 -8.64 14.09 -14.33
C GLU A 277 -7.27 14.79 -14.32
N TYR A 278 -6.65 14.87 -13.14
CA TYR A 278 -5.36 15.52 -13.00
C TYR A 278 -4.24 14.74 -13.69
N VAL A 279 -4.12 13.44 -13.42
CA VAL A 279 -3.02 12.64 -13.97
C VAL A 279 -3.09 12.49 -15.49
N ARG A 280 -4.30 12.45 -16.08
CA ARG A 280 -4.46 12.49 -17.56
C ARG A 280 -3.91 13.76 -18.20
N LYS A 281 -3.84 14.86 -17.46
CA LYS A 281 -3.29 16.13 -17.96
C LYS A 281 -1.78 16.23 -17.85
N VAL A 282 -1.21 15.57 -16.82
CA VAL A 282 0.18 15.84 -16.41
C VAL A 282 1.11 14.64 -16.56
N VAL A 283 0.57 13.43 -16.71
CA VAL A 283 1.36 12.21 -16.92
C VAL A 283 1.09 11.66 -18.32
N SER A 284 2.14 11.37 -19.06
CA SER A 284 2.02 10.81 -20.40
C SER A 284 1.46 9.39 -20.39
N ASP A 285 0.81 8.99 -21.48
CA ASP A 285 0.31 7.62 -21.65
C ASP A 285 1.39 6.55 -21.52
N ARG A 286 2.64 6.91 -21.78
CA ARG A 286 3.79 6.03 -21.67
C ARG A 286 4.06 5.64 -20.22
N HIS A 287 3.97 6.60 -19.29
CA HIS A 287 4.31 6.39 -17.87
C HIS A 287 3.09 6.20 -16.99
N LEU A 288 1.89 6.56 -17.43
CA LEU A 288 0.65 6.29 -16.71
C LEU A 288 0.19 4.86 -16.99
N LEU A 289 0.56 3.90 -16.13
CA LEU A 289 0.21 2.50 -16.33
C LEU A 289 -1.22 2.17 -15.91
N GLY A 290 -1.80 2.97 -15.02
CA GLY A 290 -3.13 2.75 -14.49
C GLY A 290 -3.48 3.67 -13.35
N ILE A 291 -4.48 3.29 -12.57
CA ILE A 291 -4.90 3.94 -11.31
C ILE A 291 -5.26 2.88 -10.27
N GLU A 292 -5.07 3.21 -9.01
CA GLU A 292 -5.38 2.36 -7.86
C GLU A 292 -6.40 3.04 -6.95
N MET A 293 -7.41 2.29 -6.50
CA MET A 293 -8.33 2.70 -5.45
C MET A 293 -7.94 2.05 -4.13
N THR A 294 -7.85 2.86 -3.08
CA THR A 294 -7.64 2.42 -1.70
C THR A 294 -8.77 2.90 -0.80
N THR A 295 -9.03 2.22 0.30
CA THR A 295 -10.08 2.63 1.25
C THR A 295 -9.53 2.90 2.63
N TRP A 296 -8.38 2.29 2.95
CA TRP A 296 -7.76 2.32 4.29
C TRP A 296 -8.71 1.84 5.39
N MET A 297 -9.56 0.86 5.05
CA MET A 297 -10.51 0.22 5.95
C MET A 297 -10.31 -1.30 5.97
N PRO A 298 -10.52 -1.96 7.12
CA PRO A 298 -10.51 -3.40 7.19
C PRO A 298 -11.70 -3.99 6.41
N THR A 299 -11.53 -5.21 5.90
CA THR A 299 -12.56 -5.91 5.09
C THR A 299 -13.54 -6.63 6.02
N ILE A 300 -14.40 -5.90 6.70
CA ILE A 300 -15.36 -6.39 7.70
C ILE A 300 -16.76 -5.82 7.46
N PRO A 301 -17.83 -6.46 8.03
CA PRO A 301 -19.21 -6.01 7.84
C PRO A 301 -19.45 -4.55 8.21
N GLU A 302 -18.83 -4.06 9.28
CA GLU A 302 -18.99 -2.69 9.77
C GLU A 302 -18.43 -1.63 8.80
N LYS A 303 -17.58 -2.04 7.86
CA LYS A 303 -16.97 -1.16 6.84
C LYS A 303 -17.47 -1.45 5.42
N ARG A 304 -18.42 -2.39 5.27
CA ARG A 304 -18.98 -2.78 3.96
C ARG A 304 -19.44 -1.58 3.14
N GLU A 305 -20.16 -0.65 3.74
CA GLU A 305 -20.67 0.53 3.02
C GLU A 305 -19.56 1.39 2.41
N ALA A 306 -18.49 1.64 3.15
CA ALA A 306 -17.34 2.40 2.67
C ALA A 306 -16.58 1.68 1.55
N LEU A 307 -16.45 0.35 1.65
CA LEU A 307 -15.83 -0.49 0.62
C LEU A 307 -16.67 -0.51 -0.66
N GLU A 308 -17.98 -0.70 -0.56
CA GLU A 308 -18.88 -0.68 -1.71
C GLU A 308 -19.01 0.70 -2.35
N ASP A 309 -18.92 1.79 -1.53
CA ASP A 309 -18.89 3.16 -2.06
C ASP A 309 -17.63 3.41 -2.91
N ALA A 310 -16.46 2.91 -2.49
CA ALA A 310 -15.25 2.98 -3.28
C ALA A 310 -15.42 2.30 -4.65
N VAL A 311 -16.07 1.14 -4.70
CA VAL A 311 -16.35 0.43 -5.96
C VAL A 311 -17.34 1.20 -6.83
N ARG A 312 -18.37 1.81 -6.24
CA ARG A 312 -19.32 2.67 -6.99
C ARG A 312 -18.61 3.85 -7.62
N ILE A 313 -17.70 4.50 -6.89
CA ILE A 313 -16.88 5.61 -7.40
C ILE A 313 -16.04 5.16 -8.59
N MET A 314 -15.37 4.01 -8.50
CA MET A 314 -14.61 3.44 -9.63
C MET A 314 -15.49 3.21 -10.85
N LYS A 315 -16.69 2.61 -10.65
CA LYS A 315 -17.64 2.34 -11.72
C LYS A 315 -18.16 3.62 -12.38
N GLU A 316 -18.48 4.64 -11.59
CA GLU A 316 -18.96 5.96 -12.06
C GLU A 316 -17.88 6.72 -12.83
N ALA A 317 -16.63 6.66 -12.37
CA ALA A 317 -15.51 7.34 -13.01
C ALA A 317 -15.03 6.65 -14.30
N GLY A 318 -15.31 5.35 -14.43
CA GLY A 318 -14.82 4.53 -15.55
C GLY A 318 -13.32 4.19 -15.41
N THR A 319 -12.73 3.75 -16.53
CA THR A 319 -11.30 3.38 -16.60
C THR A 319 -10.47 4.48 -17.24
N LEU A 320 -9.16 4.53 -16.94
CA LEU A 320 -8.18 5.43 -17.58
C LEU A 320 -8.05 5.18 -19.09
#